data_e5b593f3685dad41cad514a4b29d44d1
#
_entry.id   e5b593f3685dad41cad514a4b29d44d1
#
_cell.length_a   1.000
_cell.length_b   1.000
_cell.length_c   1.000
_cell.angle_alpha   90.00
_cell.angle_beta   90.00
_cell.angle_gamma   90.00
#
_symmetry.space_group_name_H-M   'P 1'
#
loop_
_entity.id
_entity.type
_entity.pdbx_description
1 polymer ?
#
loop_
_entity_poly.entity_id
_entity_poly.type
_entity_poly.pdbx_seq_one_letter_code
_entity_poly.pdbx_strand_id
1 'polypeptide(L)'
;MLLTVAVAACDRVFPNAAVGSTEIDLNQAMPPYTSSIHLEATRRDAALALAFETRNSNFDEFLAANKKITFDDLSESRPVQDLPAFTKMQGYFLNLYSGVEVAKSIEIGNQTFDCIPVQQQPSLRGGQIADLPPEGGSNDSILGDPEKVCDPGQIPIKRVSLSEISQYQTLKDYFSKDKGIGKRLGAGDYKFSLPIPGTPLPSAGAGRDNFVHHYAVIVSKPVGIFGLRANLNIWNPKTAPTDMSLAQTWIAGGAGSETQTIESGWQVRKGLDLPYAVPFVYWTSNNYASGCYNLDCAGFVQITNQIVFGRFAEQRYSVKGGTQSVMQISWRRKSENGNWWLMINGVWVGYYPASIFSGGAMVKKDAKLTAYFGGENTGNLPTSEMGSGNFASTGYKNAAFLSNLSALDASGSAFDISGTGFVTNSNCYSVALGISPPSTTAGSYFYFGGPGTAEPVCAKSPPSG
;
A
#
# COMPACT_ATOMS: atom_id res chain seq x y z
N MET A 1 -38.51 -38.27 30.03
CA MET A 1 -39.49 -37.18 30.19
C MET A 1 -39.23 -36.20 29.08
N LEU A 2 -39.92 -36.40 27.93
CA LEU A 2 -39.84 -35.55 26.75
C LEU A 2 -40.69 -34.30 26.94
N LEU A 3 -40.14 -33.14 26.66
CA LEU A 3 -40.90 -31.87 26.57
C LEU A 3 -40.89 -31.44 25.12
N THR A 4 -42.01 -31.60 24.44
CA THR A 4 -42.31 -31.05 23.10
C THR A 4 -42.76 -29.59 23.28
N VAL A 5 -42.13 -28.66 22.55
CA VAL A 5 -42.61 -27.30 22.41
C VAL A 5 -43.18 -27.10 21.01
N ALA A 6 -44.45 -26.77 20.97
CA ALA A 6 -45.22 -26.51 19.76
C ALA A 6 -44.89 -25.09 19.22
N VAL A 7 -44.64 -25.01 17.90
CA VAL A 7 -44.56 -23.75 17.16
C VAL A 7 -45.96 -23.43 16.62
N ALA A 8 -46.51 -22.29 17.03
CA ALA A 8 -47.75 -21.78 16.49
C ALA A 8 -47.49 -20.98 15.22
N ALA A 9 -48.07 -21.43 14.10
CA ALA A 9 -48.12 -20.70 12.85
C ALA A 9 -49.21 -19.62 12.92
N CYS A 10 -48.86 -18.39 12.54
CA CYS A 10 -49.81 -17.29 12.37
C CYS A 10 -50.05 -17.08 10.88
N ASP A 11 -51.15 -17.64 10.36
CA ASP A 11 -51.67 -17.33 9.02
C ASP A 11 -52.24 -15.91 9.01
N ARG A 12 -51.69 -15.05 8.14
CA ARG A 12 -52.39 -13.82 7.72
C ARG A 12 -52.72 -13.93 6.25
N VAL A 13 -54.00 -14.06 5.99
CA VAL A 13 -54.63 -14.00 4.67
C VAL A 13 -54.60 -12.55 4.15
N PHE A 14 -54.02 -12.33 2.96
CA PHE A 14 -54.18 -11.08 2.18
C PHE A 14 -55.13 -11.34 1.01
N PRO A 15 -56.05 -10.38 0.69
CA PRO A 15 -57.03 -10.57 -0.38
C PRO A 15 -56.41 -10.38 -1.75
N ASN A 16 -56.89 -11.21 -2.69
CA ASN A 16 -56.55 -11.19 -4.11
C ASN A 16 -56.87 -9.83 -4.76
N ALA A 17 -55.85 -9.17 -5.32
CA ALA A 17 -56.02 -8.16 -6.32
C ALA A 17 -55.75 -8.81 -7.70
N ALA A 18 -56.74 -8.74 -8.59
CA ALA A 18 -56.64 -9.22 -9.96
C ALA A 18 -55.60 -8.42 -10.73
N VAL A 19 -54.54 -9.09 -11.18
CA VAL A 19 -53.56 -8.53 -12.11
C VAL A 19 -53.97 -8.89 -13.51
N GLY A 20 -54.37 -7.88 -14.31
CA GLY A 20 -54.60 -8.03 -15.74
C GLY A 20 -53.32 -8.43 -16.44
N SER A 21 -53.36 -9.52 -17.19
CA SER A 21 -52.30 -9.98 -18.08
C SER A 21 -52.23 -9.05 -19.29
N THR A 22 -51.23 -8.17 -19.33
CA THR A 22 -50.77 -7.57 -20.59
C THR A 22 -49.65 -8.45 -21.12
N GLU A 23 -49.92 -9.16 -22.21
CA GLU A 23 -48.87 -9.82 -23.01
C GLU A 23 -47.88 -8.78 -23.49
N ILE A 24 -46.63 -8.89 -23.05
CA ILE A 24 -45.49 -8.11 -23.58
C ILE A 24 -45.00 -8.88 -24.82
N ASP A 25 -45.15 -8.24 -25.98
CA ASP A 25 -44.62 -8.73 -27.24
C ASP A 25 -43.06 -8.75 -27.19
N LEU A 26 -42.47 -9.93 -27.11
CA LEU A 26 -41.05 -10.19 -27.04
C LEU A 26 -40.31 -10.03 -28.38
N ASN A 27 -40.95 -9.51 -29.42
CA ASN A 27 -40.38 -9.36 -30.76
C ASN A 27 -39.87 -7.96 -31.10
N GLN A 28 -39.73 -7.05 -30.15
CA GLN A 28 -38.96 -5.84 -30.39
C GLN A 28 -37.46 -6.15 -30.24
N ALA A 29 -36.76 -6.12 -31.37
CA ALA A 29 -35.30 -6.27 -31.45
C ALA A 29 -34.60 -5.28 -30.51
N MET A 30 -33.93 -5.81 -29.46
CA MET A 30 -33.03 -5.00 -28.64
C MET A 30 -31.87 -4.49 -29.50
N PRO A 31 -31.44 -3.24 -29.32
CA PRO A 31 -30.32 -2.70 -30.05
C PRO A 31 -29.00 -3.45 -29.67
N PRO A 32 -27.98 -3.46 -30.53
CA PRO A 32 -26.77 -4.32 -30.42
C PRO A 32 -25.79 -3.91 -29.32
N TYR A 33 -26.28 -3.40 -28.19
CA TYR A 33 -25.45 -2.90 -27.09
C TYR A 33 -24.98 -3.98 -26.11
N THR A 34 -25.56 -5.18 -26.16
CA THR A 34 -25.19 -6.28 -25.24
C THR A 34 -24.01 -7.13 -25.70
N SER A 35 -23.64 -7.08 -26.99
CA SER A 35 -22.52 -7.87 -27.51
C SER A 35 -21.14 -7.29 -27.20
N SER A 36 -21.01 -5.96 -27.10
CA SER A 36 -19.72 -5.32 -26.82
C SER A 36 -19.26 -5.50 -25.36
N ILE A 37 -20.17 -5.37 -24.41
CA ILE A 37 -19.84 -5.52 -22.97
C ILE A 37 -19.45 -6.97 -22.62
N HIS A 38 -20.12 -7.94 -23.26
CA HIS A 38 -19.79 -9.36 -23.04
C HIS A 38 -18.47 -9.76 -23.71
N LEU A 39 -18.16 -9.15 -24.85
CA LEU A 39 -16.90 -9.35 -25.57
C LEU A 39 -15.72 -8.73 -24.82
N GLU A 40 -15.89 -7.52 -24.24
CA GLU A 40 -14.88 -6.85 -23.40
C GLU A 40 -14.59 -7.63 -22.10
N ALA A 41 -15.62 -8.16 -21.43
CA ALA A 41 -15.45 -9.00 -20.24
C ALA A 41 -14.67 -10.27 -20.58
N THR A 42 -15.02 -10.96 -21.66
CA THR A 42 -14.36 -12.23 -22.06
C THR A 42 -12.90 -12.01 -22.51
N ARG A 43 -12.59 -10.87 -23.12
CA ARG A 43 -11.21 -10.53 -23.54
C ARG A 43 -10.34 -10.09 -22.36
N ARG A 44 -10.92 -9.36 -21.40
CA ARG A 44 -10.25 -9.01 -20.14
C ARG A 44 -9.91 -10.25 -19.33
N ASP A 45 -10.81 -11.21 -19.27
CA ASP A 45 -10.60 -12.48 -18.58
C ASP A 45 -9.55 -13.34 -19.28
N ALA A 46 -9.50 -13.34 -20.62
CA ALA A 46 -8.46 -14.03 -21.39
C ALA A 46 -7.07 -13.40 -21.21
N ALA A 47 -6.96 -12.08 -21.18
CA ALA A 47 -5.69 -11.38 -20.93
C ALA A 47 -5.21 -11.59 -19.49
N LEU A 48 -6.12 -11.63 -18.51
CA LEU A 48 -5.82 -11.96 -17.12
C LEU A 48 -5.42 -13.44 -16.98
N ALA A 49 -6.09 -14.35 -17.69
CA ALA A 49 -5.74 -15.77 -17.70
C ALA A 49 -4.35 -16.00 -18.31
N LEU A 50 -4.01 -15.35 -19.42
CA LEU A 50 -2.69 -15.44 -20.03
C LEU A 50 -1.60 -14.85 -19.11
N ALA A 51 -1.90 -13.75 -18.43
CA ALA A 51 -0.99 -13.17 -17.44
C ALA A 51 -0.80 -14.10 -16.23
N PHE A 52 -1.84 -14.83 -15.85
CA PHE A 52 -1.80 -15.82 -14.76
C PHE A 52 -1.04 -17.07 -15.17
N GLU A 53 -1.31 -17.64 -16.35
CA GLU A 53 -0.61 -18.82 -16.87
C GLU A 53 0.88 -18.55 -17.09
N THR A 54 1.25 -17.41 -17.63
CA THR A 54 2.66 -17.04 -17.82
C THR A 54 3.38 -16.77 -16.51
N ARG A 55 2.67 -16.33 -15.46
CA ARG A 55 3.26 -16.05 -14.15
C ARG A 55 3.74 -17.31 -13.43
N ASN A 56 3.03 -18.42 -13.59
CA ASN A 56 3.30 -19.71 -12.93
C ASN A 56 4.26 -20.62 -13.74
N SER A 57 4.72 -20.19 -14.91
CA SER A 57 5.73 -20.90 -15.67
C SER A 57 7.12 -20.76 -15.03
N ASN A 58 8.07 -21.63 -15.43
CA ASN A 58 9.46 -21.38 -15.03
C ASN A 58 9.92 -20.02 -15.54
N PHE A 59 10.98 -19.47 -14.94
CA PHE A 59 11.40 -18.08 -15.22
C PHE A 59 11.76 -17.85 -16.71
N ASP A 60 12.38 -18.81 -17.36
CA ASP A 60 12.76 -18.69 -18.77
C ASP A 60 11.55 -18.67 -19.71
N GLU A 61 10.56 -19.52 -19.44
CA GLU A 61 9.29 -19.54 -20.17
C GLU A 61 8.51 -18.24 -19.96
N PHE A 62 8.43 -17.77 -18.71
CA PHE A 62 7.84 -16.48 -18.35
C PHE A 62 8.49 -15.33 -19.14
N LEU A 63 9.82 -15.28 -19.14
CA LEU A 63 10.57 -14.24 -19.83
C LEU A 63 10.37 -14.31 -21.35
N ALA A 64 10.40 -15.54 -21.91
CA ALA A 64 10.19 -15.76 -23.34
C ALA A 64 8.78 -15.38 -23.80
N ALA A 65 7.76 -15.71 -23.00
CA ALA A 65 6.37 -15.34 -23.27
C ALA A 65 6.17 -13.82 -23.26
N ASN A 66 6.66 -13.15 -22.21
CA ASN A 66 6.51 -11.70 -22.09
C ASN A 66 7.29 -10.92 -23.16
N LYS A 67 8.43 -11.41 -23.62
CA LYS A 67 9.19 -10.80 -24.75
C LYS A 67 8.43 -10.78 -26.07
N LYS A 68 7.47 -11.70 -26.25
CA LYS A 68 6.65 -11.81 -27.48
C LYS A 68 5.45 -10.89 -27.47
N ILE A 69 5.04 -10.36 -26.32
CA ILE A 69 3.88 -9.48 -26.19
C ILE A 69 4.14 -8.20 -26.97
N THR A 70 3.25 -7.89 -27.90
CA THR A 70 3.25 -6.68 -28.71
C THR A 70 2.19 -5.69 -28.19
N PHE A 71 2.26 -4.44 -28.66
CA PHE A 71 1.24 -3.46 -28.37
C PHE A 71 -0.14 -3.89 -28.88
N ASP A 72 -0.21 -4.55 -30.04
CA ASP A 72 -1.46 -5.00 -30.65
C ASP A 72 -2.12 -6.17 -29.90
N ASP A 73 -1.32 -7.05 -29.29
CA ASP A 73 -1.84 -8.14 -28.45
C ASP A 73 -2.63 -7.62 -27.24
N LEU A 74 -2.35 -6.40 -26.81
CA LEU A 74 -3.02 -5.75 -25.69
C LEU A 74 -4.21 -4.88 -26.12
N SER A 75 -4.57 -4.86 -27.42
CA SER A 75 -5.27 -3.75 -28.11
C SER A 75 -6.68 -3.36 -27.64
N GLU A 76 -7.43 -4.22 -26.94
CA GLU A 76 -8.83 -3.90 -26.69
C GLU A 76 -9.23 -3.74 -25.21
N SER A 77 -8.35 -4.11 -24.28
CA SER A 77 -8.65 -4.04 -22.84
C SER A 77 -7.65 -3.19 -22.03
N ARG A 78 -6.83 -2.40 -22.71
CA ARG A 78 -5.65 -1.81 -22.07
C ARG A 78 -5.82 -0.37 -21.66
N PRO A 79 -5.37 -0.05 -20.44
CA PRO A 79 -5.14 1.32 -20.02
C PRO A 79 -3.88 1.97 -20.61
N VAL A 80 -2.89 1.20 -21.10
CA VAL A 80 -1.68 1.80 -21.71
C VAL A 80 -2.07 2.73 -22.86
N GLN A 81 -1.64 4.00 -22.76
CA GLN A 81 -2.22 5.07 -23.56
C GLN A 81 -1.87 4.96 -25.06
N ASP A 82 -0.65 4.54 -25.40
CA ASP A 82 -0.14 4.53 -26.77
C ASP A 82 1.09 3.61 -26.94
N LEU A 83 1.54 3.39 -28.16
CA LEU A 83 2.71 2.61 -28.46
C LEU A 83 4.03 3.16 -27.83
N PRO A 84 4.28 4.47 -27.77
CA PRO A 84 5.43 5.01 -27.04
C PRO A 84 5.43 4.67 -25.55
N ALA A 85 4.26 4.71 -24.87
CA ALA A 85 4.15 4.31 -23.46
C ALA A 85 4.40 2.80 -23.30
N PHE A 86 3.82 1.98 -24.16
CA PHE A 86 4.08 0.54 -24.16
C PHE A 86 5.56 0.22 -24.38
N THR A 87 6.21 0.88 -25.34
CA THR A 87 7.65 0.68 -25.60
C THR A 87 8.51 1.00 -24.37
N LYS A 88 8.15 2.04 -23.61
CA LYS A 88 8.83 2.34 -22.33
C LYS A 88 8.60 1.26 -21.28
N MET A 89 7.38 0.73 -21.19
CA MET A 89 7.05 -0.38 -20.28
C MET A 89 7.78 -1.66 -20.66
N GLN A 90 7.83 -1.99 -21.94
CA GLN A 90 8.59 -3.14 -22.44
C GLN A 90 10.10 -2.98 -22.17
N GLY A 91 10.65 -1.80 -22.41
CA GLY A 91 12.04 -1.48 -22.09
C GLY A 91 12.34 -1.61 -20.61
N TYR A 92 11.44 -1.14 -19.74
CA TYR A 92 11.56 -1.33 -18.31
C TYR A 92 11.52 -2.82 -17.93
N PHE A 93 10.54 -3.58 -18.44
CA PHE A 93 10.41 -5.01 -18.20
C PHE A 93 11.68 -5.78 -18.59
N LEU A 94 12.17 -5.55 -19.80
CA LEU A 94 13.40 -6.18 -20.30
C LEU A 94 14.61 -5.81 -19.44
N ASN A 95 14.70 -4.55 -19.04
CA ASN A 95 15.77 -4.11 -18.16
C ASN A 95 15.64 -4.72 -16.75
N LEU A 96 14.42 -4.83 -16.21
CA LEU A 96 14.18 -5.42 -14.89
C LEU A 96 14.75 -6.84 -14.77
N TYR A 97 14.64 -7.63 -15.83
CA TYR A 97 15.06 -9.04 -15.86
C TYR A 97 16.35 -9.30 -16.66
N SER A 98 17.03 -8.26 -17.15
CA SER A 98 18.27 -8.43 -17.88
C SER A 98 19.39 -8.93 -16.97
N GLY A 99 19.95 -10.12 -17.31
CA GLY A 99 21.05 -10.73 -16.54
C GLY A 99 20.66 -11.20 -15.13
N VAL A 100 19.36 -11.32 -14.85
CA VAL A 100 18.87 -11.86 -13.59
C VAL A 100 18.89 -13.37 -13.61
N GLU A 101 19.52 -13.98 -12.61
CA GLU A 101 19.56 -15.42 -12.38
C GLU A 101 18.58 -15.76 -11.27
N VAL A 102 17.54 -16.54 -11.62
CA VAL A 102 16.52 -16.98 -10.63
C VAL A 102 16.91 -18.36 -10.10
N ALA A 103 17.29 -18.42 -8.82
CA ALA A 103 17.66 -19.68 -8.18
C ALA A 103 16.44 -20.58 -7.92
N LYS A 104 15.34 -19.99 -7.49
CA LYS A 104 14.03 -20.65 -7.35
C LYS A 104 12.91 -19.64 -7.40
N SER A 105 11.71 -20.08 -7.77
CA SER A 105 10.48 -19.30 -7.71
C SER A 105 9.54 -19.91 -6.67
N ILE A 106 8.79 -19.05 -5.98
CA ILE A 106 7.90 -19.43 -4.89
C ILE A 106 6.54 -18.80 -5.14
N GLU A 107 5.52 -19.67 -5.17
CA GLU A 107 4.13 -19.25 -5.30
C GLU A 107 3.54 -18.92 -3.93
N ILE A 108 2.94 -17.75 -3.80
CA ILE A 108 2.34 -17.28 -2.56
C ILE A 108 1.00 -16.60 -2.88
N GLY A 109 -0.07 -17.33 -2.61
CA GLY A 109 -1.38 -16.93 -3.09
C GLY A 109 -1.41 -16.89 -4.62
N ASN A 110 -1.71 -15.73 -5.18
CA ASN A 110 -1.71 -15.49 -6.63
C ASN A 110 -0.46 -14.73 -7.11
N GLN A 111 0.60 -14.70 -6.33
CA GLN A 111 1.84 -13.98 -6.66
C GLN A 111 3.02 -14.94 -6.68
N THR A 112 3.92 -14.75 -7.66
CA THR A 112 5.20 -15.42 -7.74
C THR A 112 6.30 -14.51 -7.23
N PHE A 113 7.18 -15.05 -6.40
CA PHE A 113 8.40 -14.39 -5.96
C PHE A 113 9.61 -15.18 -6.44
N ASP A 114 10.55 -14.48 -7.04
CA ASP A 114 11.80 -15.03 -7.54
C ASP A 114 12.93 -14.75 -6.55
N CYS A 115 13.66 -15.79 -6.18
CA CYS A 115 14.87 -15.67 -5.38
C CYS A 115 16.04 -15.35 -6.30
N ILE A 116 16.56 -14.13 -6.18
CA ILE A 116 17.66 -13.63 -7.00
C ILE A 116 18.89 -13.27 -6.13
N PRO A 117 20.12 -13.33 -6.66
CA PRO A 117 21.29 -12.80 -5.98
C PRO A 117 21.08 -11.34 -5.58
N VAL A 118 21.49 -10.97 -4.36
CA VAL A 118 21.31 -9.59 -3.84
C VAL A 118 21.86 -8.54 -4.79
N GLN A 119 22.98 -8.83 -5.48
CA GLN A 119 23.64 -7.89 -6.42
C GLN A 119 22.83 -7.63 -7.70
N GLN A 120 21.90 -8.52 -8.03
CA GLN A 120 21.12 -8.41 -9.28
C GLN A 120 19.82 -7.60 -9.13
N GLN A 121 19.51 -7.13 -7.93
CA GLN A 121 18.35 -6.28 -7.68
C GLN A 121 18.41 -4.94 -8.45
N PRO A 122 17.28 -4.29 -8.77
CA PRO A 122 17.24 -3.07 -9.58
C PRO A 122 18.16 -1.94 -9.09
N SER A 123 18.31 -1.81 -7.78
CA SER A 123 19.11 -0.75 -7.15
C SER A 123 20.62 -0.96 -7.24
N LEU A 124 21.10 -2.18 -7.49
CA LEU A 124 22.53 -2.50 -7.53
C LEU A 124 23.03 -2.80 -8.94
N ARG A 125 22.26 -3.50 -9.77
CA ARG A 125 22.58 -3.85 -11.14
C ARG A 125 23.99 -4.42 -11.33
N GLY A 126 24.33 -5.43 -10.50
CA GLY A 126 25.65 -6.03 -10.50
C GLY A 126 26.70 -5.29 -9.66
N GLY A 127 26.34 -4.14 -9.09
CA GLY A 127 27.18 -3.41 -8.15
C GLY A 127 27.26 -4.10 -6.79
N GLN A 128 28.19 -3.65 -5.96
CA GLN A 128 28.35 -4.14 -4.60
C GLN A 128 27.40 -3.46 -3.63
N ILE A 129 27.01 -4.16 -2.57
CA ILE A 129 26.38 -3.52 -1.41
C ILE A 129 27.39 -2.52 -0.84
N ALA A 130 27.06 -1.23 -0.96
CA ALA A 130 27.99 -0.15 -0.62
C ALA A 130 28.03 0.17 0.87
N ASP A 131 27.22 -0.48 1.69
CA ASP A 131 27.06 -0.11 3.11
C ASP A 131 26.75 -1.33 3.99
N LEU A 132 27.14 -1.25 5.24
CA LEU A 132 26.80 -2.23 6.26
C LEU A 132 25.72 -1.68 7.18
N PRO A 133 24.85 -2.53 7.76
CA PRO A 133 23.85 -2.08 8.72
C PRO A 133 24.48 -1.27 9.87
N PRO A 134 23.74 -0.31 10.43
CA PRO A 134 24.12 0.33 11.67
C PRO A 134 24.25 -0.70 12.80
N GLU A 135 25.12 -0.43 13.78
CA GLU A 135 25.23 -1.27 14.98
C GLU A 135 23.90 -1.34 15.76
N GLY A 136 23.65 -2.43 16.47
CA GLY A 136 22.52 -2.59 17.41
C GLY A 136 21.24 -3.15 16.81
N GLY A 137 21.31 -3.88 15.70
CA GLY A 137 20.22 -4.78 15.28
C GLY A 137 20.36 -6.12 16.00
N SER A 138 19.29 -6.71 16.50
CA SER A 138 19.28 -8.11 16.92
C SER A 138 18.77 -8.96 15.76
N ASN A 139 19.35 -10.16 15.61
CA ASN A 139 18.81 -11.18 14.70
C ASN A 139 17.59 -11.91 15.33
N ASP A 140 17.21 -11.52 16.54
CA ASP A 140 16.09 -12.12 17.25
C ASP A 140 14.79 -11.47 16.78
N SER A 141 14.12 -12.13 15.86
CA SER A 141 12.79 -11.76 15.39
C SER A 141 11.78 -11.83 16.54
N ILE A 142 11.17 -10.70 16.88
CA ILE A 142 10.09 -10.63 17.89
C ILE A 142 8.84 -11.41 17.43
N LEU A 143 8.74 -11.77 16.17
CA LEU A 143 7.58 -12.45 15.56
C LEU A 143 7.78 -13.95 15.26
N GLY A 144 8.73 -14.61 15.93
CA GLY A 144 9.07 -16.02 15.64
C GLY A 144 10.04 -16.14 14.46
N ASP A 145 10.47 -17.37 14.15
CA ASP A 145 11.41 -17.60 13.04
C ASP A 145 10.83 -17.05 11.73
N PRO A 146 11.48 -16.05 11.13
CA PRO A 146 11.03 -15.56 9.84
C PRO A 146 11.20 -16.70 8.83
N GLU A 147 10.13 -17.02 8.12
CA GLU A 147 10.17 -18.00 7.05
C GLU A 147 11.16 -17.50 5.98
N LYS A 148 12.35 -18.09 5.99
CA LYS A 148 13.38 -17.79 5.00
C LYS A 148 12.90 -18.29 3.65
N VAL A 149 12.41 -17.37 2.85
CA VAL A 149 11.84 -17.66 1.54
C VAL A 149 12.93 -18.01 0.53
N CYS A 150 14.07 -17.33 0.60
CA CYS A 150 15.23 -17.54 -0.26
C CYS A 150 16.46 -18.01 0.53
N ASP A 151 17.46 -18.54 -0.15
CA ASP A 151 18.70 -18.95 0.46
C ASP A 151 19.60 -17.76 0.85
N PRO A 152 20.60 -17.92 1.71
CA PRO A 152 21.55 -16.87 2.05
C PRO A 152 22.21 -16.25 0.79
N GLY A 153 22.32 -14.93 0.76
CA GLY A 153 22.86 -14.18 -0.39
C GLY A 153 21.85 -13.90 -1.50
N GLN A 154 20.60 -14.34 -1.31
CA GLN A 154 19.48 -14.06 -2.22
C GLN A 154 18.44 -13.19 -1.53
N ILE A 155 17.61 -12.53 -2.35
CA ILE A 155 16.43 -11.79 -1.90
C ILE A 155 15.21 -12.20 -2.72
N PRO A 156 14.01 -12.16 -2.14
CA PRO A 156 12.77 -12.36 -2.88
C PRO A 156 12.38 -11.07 -3.61
N ILE A 157 12.14 -11.19 -4.91
CA ILE A 157 11.57 -10.12 -5.73
C ILE A 157 10.23 -10.57 -6.31
N LYS A 158 9.22 -9.73 -6.24
CA LYS A 158 7.93 -10.04 -6.88
C LYS A 158 8.12 -10.13 -8.39
N ARG A 159 7.67 -11.22 -9.00
CA ARG A 159 7.61 -11.37 -10.46
C ARG A 159 6.47 -10.52 -11.01
N VAL A 160 6.78 -9.63 -11.95
CA VAL A 160 5.82 -8.72 -12.58
C VAL A 160 5.85 -8.93 -14.08
N SER A 161 4.68 -9.19 -14.69
CA SER A 161 4.56 -9.38 -16.15
C SER A 161 4.42 -8.05 -16.89
N LEU A 162 4.77 -8.05 -18.18
CA LEU A 162 4.53 -6.90 -19.04
C LEU A 162 3.03 -6.56 -19.14
N SER A 163 2.17 -7.59 -19.08
CA SER A 163 0.71 -7.39 -19.04
C SER A 163 0.25 -6.67 -17.79
N GLU A 164 0.83 -6.96 -16.60
CA GLU A 164 0.54 -6.21 -15.36
C GLU A 164 0.97 -4.74 -15.48
N ILE A 165 2.17 -4.49 -15.97
CA ILE A 165 2.69 -3.13 -16.17
C ILE A 165 1.80 -2.36 -17.15
N SER A 166 1.33 -3.01 -18.21
CA SER A 166 0.47 -2.42 -19.24
C SER A 166 -0.97 -2.13 -18.79
N GLN A 167 -1.34 -2.53 -17.56
CA GLN A 167 -2.61 -2.10 -16.93
C GLN A 167 -2.58 -0.62 -16.50
N TYR A 168 -1.48 0.08 -16.66
CA TYR A 168 -1.31 1.50 -16.38
C TYR A 168 -1.20 2.31 -17.67
N GLN A 169 -1.59 3.58 -17.66
CA GLN A 169 -1.48 4.44 -18.84
C GLN A 169 -0.03 4.67 -19.24
N THR A 170 0.82 4.93 -18.25
CA THR A 170 2.26 5.15 -18.45
C THR A 170 3.08 4.41 -17.40
N LEU A 171 4.37 4.23 -17.66
CA LEU A 171 5.31 3.69 -16.67
C LEU A 171 5.40 4.57 -15.40
N LYS A 172 5.20 5.88 -15.53
CA LYS A 172 5.12 6.80 -14.39
C LYS A 172 3.93 6.46 -13.50
N ASP A 173 2.77 6.14 -14.08
CA ASP A 173 1.60 5.76 -13.31
C ASP A 173 1.78 4.41 -12.60
N TYR A 174 2.51 3.48 -13.21
CA TYR A 174 2.90 2.23 -12.56
C TYR A 174 3.75 2.46 -11.30
N PHE A 175 4.66 3.43 -11.32
CA PHE A 175 5.51 3.75 -10.16
C PHE A 175 4.85 4.68 -9.14
N SER A 176 3.77 5.35 -9.49
CA SER A 176 3.13 6.32 -8.60
C SER A 176 2.65 5.69 -7.29
N LYS A 177 2.55 6.49 -6.22
CA LYS A 177 2.11 6.01 -4.91
C LYS A 177 0.70 5.43 -4.94
N ASP A 178 -0.18 6.04 -5.68
CA ASP A 178 -1.55 5.58 -5.92
C ASP A 178 -1.66 4.54 -7.05
N LYS A 179 -0.52 4.16 -7.68
CA LYS A 179 -0.46 3.23 -8.82
C LYS A 179 -1.39 3.64 -9.97
N GLY A 180 -1.59 4.95 -10.19
CA GLY A 180 -2.39 5.48 -11.28
C GLY A 180 -3.87 5.07 -11.25
N ILE A 181 -4.39 4.55 -10.12
CA ILE A 181 -5.77 4.08 -10.00
C ILE A 181 -6.75 5.19 -10.35
N GLY A 182 -6.50 6.42 -9.89
CA GLY A 182 -7.32 7.58 -10.25
C GLY A 182 -7.30 7.92 -11.75
N LYS A 183 -6.19 7.67 -12.45
CA LYS A 183 -6.06 7.94 -13.89
C LYS A 183 -6.77 6.92 -14.77
N ARG A 184 -6.95 5.68 -14.31
CA ARG A 184 -7.78 4.68 -15.00
C ARG A 184 -9.23 5.15 -15.19
N LEU A 185 -9.68 6.08 -14.34
CA LEU A 185 -11.04 6.63 -14.34
C LEU A 185 -11.15 8.01 -15.02
N GLY A 186 -10.10 8.46 -15.72
CA GLY A 186 -10.10 9.79 -16.36
C GLY A 186 -9.86 10.95 -15.39
N ALA A 187 -9.34 10.68 -14.20
CA ALA A 187 -8.96 11.72 -13.24
C ALA A 187 -7.87 12.62 -13.82
N GLY A 188 -8.05 13.94 -13.68
CA GLY A 188 -7.07 14.95 -14.09
C GLY A 188 -5.76 14.86 -13.29
N ASP A 189 -4.79 15.72 -13.59
CA ASP A 189 -3.52 15.77 -12.89
C ASP A 189 -3.71 15.94 -11.38
N TYR A 190 -3.56 14.84 -10.65
CA TYR A 190 -3.64 14.83 -9.20
C TYR A 190 -2.37 15.43 -8.61
N LYS A 191 -2.53 16.44 -7.77
CA LYS A 191 -1.42 17.01 -6.98
C LYS A 191 -1.45 16.40 -5.59
N PHE A 192 -0.56 15.46 -5.33
CA PHE A 192 -0.33 14.95 -3.98
C PHE A 192 0.18 16.08 -3.08
N SER A 193 -0.36 16.18 -1.87
CA SER A 193 0.16 17.07 -0.83
C SER A 193 0.17 16.33 0.50
N LEU A 194 1.31 16.40 1.20
CA LEU A 194 1.40 15.90 2.57
C LEU A 194 0.50 16.71 3.49
N PRO A 195 -0.12 16.10 4.50
CA PRO A 195 -0.86 16.80 5.51
C PRO A 195 0.09 17.71 6.31
N ILE A 196 -0.09 19.01 6.20
CA ILE A 196 0.67 20.00 6.99
C ILE A 196 -0.28 20.57 8.04
N PRO A 197 0.00 20.42 9.35
CA PRO A 197 -0.84 21.00 10.39
C PRO A 197 -1.06 22.49 10.18
N GLY A 198 -2.32 22.94 10.21
CA GLY A 198 -2.69 24.35 10.05
C GLY A 198 -2.81 24.84 8.61
N THR A 199 -2.50 24.02 7.61
CA THR A 199 -2.84 24.31 6.21
C THR A 199 -4.11 23.57 5.80
N PRO A 200 -5.11 24.25 5.23
CA PRO A 200 -6.22 23.56 4.60
C PRO A 200 -5.67 22.64 3.52
N LEU A 201 -6.09 21.36 3.54
CA LEU A 201 -5.87 20.53 2.35
C LEU A 201 -6.58 21.19 1.17
N PRO A 202 -6.05 21.05 -0.06
CA PRO A 202 -6.80 21.43 -1.24
C PRO A 202 -8.19 20.81 -1.11
N SER A 203 -9.22 21.64 -1.02
CA SER A 203 -10.61 21.17 -1.05
C SER A 203 -10.74 20.28 -2.28
N ALA A 204 -11.28 19.09 -2.12
CA ALA A 204 -11.68 18.29 -3.24
C ALA A 204 -12.59 19.18 -4.09
N GLY A 205 -12.04 19.72 -5.18
CA GLY A 205 -12.82 20.53 -6.10
C GLY A 205 -14.04 19.71 -6.52
N ALA A 206 -15.17 20.34 -6.66
CA ALA A 206 -16.47 19.71 -6.97
C ALA A 206 -16.54 19.01 -8.35
N GLY A 207 -15.42 18.53 -8.88
CA GLY A 207 -15.31 17.69 -10.07
C GLY A 207 -15.35 16.22 -9.67
N ARG A 208 -16.18 15.43 -10.32
CA ARG A 208 -16.47 14.01 -10.04
C ARG A 208 -15.28 13.04 -10.11
N ASP A 209 -14.05 13.52 -10.40
CA ASP A 209 -12.92 12.69 -10.79
C ASP A 209 -11.65 12.90 -9.94
N ASN A 210 -11.77 13.50 -8.75
CA ASN A 210 -10.61 13.75 -7.88
C ASN A 210 -10.39 12.59 -6.92
N PHE A 211 -9.41 11.77 -7.22
CA PHE A 211 -8.87 10.77 -6.30
C PHE A 211 -8.24 11.49 -5.11
N VAL A 212 -8.71 11.22 -3.90
CA VAL A 212 -8.33 11.95 -2.69
C VAL A 212 -7.64 11.02 -1.71
N HIS A 213 -6.62 11.53 -1.03
CA HIS A 213 -6.03 10.85 0.13
C HIS A 213 -6.76 11.27 1.41
N HIS A 214 -7.17 10.29 2.18
CA HIS A 214 -7.79 10.48 3.49
C HIS A 214 -6.82 10.06 4.57
N TYR A 215 -6.59 10.92 5.54
CA TYR A 215 -5.61 10.72 6.61
C TYR A 215 -6.26 10.66 7.99
N ALA A 216 -5.71 9.80 8.85
CA ALA A 216 -5.88 9.85 10.30
C ALA A 216 -4.52 9.60 10.95
N VAL A 217 -3.80 10.69 11.24
CA VAL A 217 -2.35 10.67 11.52
C VAL A 217 -1.98 11.61 12.67
N ILE A 218 -0.83 11.33 13.28
CA ILE A 218 -0.08 12.29 14.09
C ILE A 218 1.06 12.85 13.25
N VAL A 219 1.22 14.16 13.27
CA VAL A 219 2.26 14.89 12.51
C VAL A 219 3.14 15.66 13.50
N SER A 220 4.45 15.42 13.47
CA SER A 220 5.39 16.13 14.32
C SER A 220 5.65 17.55 13.82
N LYS A 221 6.15 18.41 14.69
CA LYS A 221 6.83 19.64 14.25
C LYS A 221 8.11 19.26 13.52
N PRO A 222 8.56 20.08 12.54
CA PRO A 222 9.85 19.89 11.89
C PRO A 222 11.01 19.93 12.89
N VAL A 223 11.80 18.86 12.96
CA VAL A 223 12.91 18.69 13.90
C VAL A 223 14.06 17.92 13.24
N GLY A 224 15.25 17.96 13.82
CA GLY A 224 16.40 17.17 13.35
C GLY A 224 16.18 15.70 13.63
N ILE A 225 15.76 14.94 12.61
CA ILE A 225 15.47 13.50 12.68
C ILE A 225 16.58 12.74 11.97
N PHE A 226 17.23 11.81 12.68
CA PHE A 226 18.19 10.85 12.14
C PHE A 226 17.69 9.40 12.26
N GLY A 227 16.50 9.21 12.76
CA GLY A 227 15.80 7.92 12.82
C GLY A 227 14.40 8.08 13.37
N LEU A 228 13.60 7.06 13.20
CA LEU A 228 12.21 7.00 13.61
C LEU A 228 11.86 5.59 14.04
N ARG A 229 11.14 5.44 15.15
CA ARG A 229 10.65 4.13 15.63
C ARG A 229 9.16 4.19 15.89
N ALA A 230 8.49 3.09 15.55
CA ALA A 230 7.10 2.86 15.91
C ALA A 230 6.75 1.37 15.87
N ASN A 231 5.78 0.98 16.68
CA ASN A 231 5.08 -0.28 16.57
C ASN A 231 3.74 -0.02 15.89
N LEU A 232 3.50 -0.66 14.75
CA LEU A 232 2.26 -0.52 13.97
C LEU A 232 1.38 -1.74 14.22
N ASN A 233 0.19 -1.52 14.74
CA ASN A 233 -0.82 -2.56 14.90
C ASN A 233 -1.31 -3.03 13.52
N ILE A 234 -1.25 -4.34 13.26
CA ILE A 234 -1.54 -4.91 11.93
C ILE A 234 -3.01 -5.31 11.87
N TRP A 235 -3.73 -4.74 10.92
CA TRP A 235 -5.13 -5.08 10.61
C TRP A 235 -5.29 -5.41 9.14
N ASN A 236 -6.42 -6.00 8.78
CA ASN A 236 -6.80 -6.28 7.40
C ASN A 236 -8.10 -5.55 7.03
N PRO A 237 -8.06 -4.22 6.83
CA PRO A 237 -9.23 -3.42 6.51
C PRO A 237 -9.88 -3.84 5.19
N LYS A 238 -11.20 -3.70 5.10
CA LYS A 238 -11.92 -3.86 3.85
C LYS A 238 -11.71 -2.64 2.98
N THR A 239 -11.29 -2.86 1.73
CA THR A 239 -11.09 -1.79 0.75
C THR A 239 -12.03 -1.95 -0.44
N ALA A 240 -12.46 -0.84 -1.02
CA ALA A 240 -13.05 -0.85 -2.35
C ALA A 240 -12.01 -1.33 -3.39
N PRO A 241 -12.44 -1.87 -4.54
CA PRO A 241 -11.51 -2.44 -5.52
C PRO A 241 -10.44 -1.48 -6.04
N THR A 242 -10.73 -0.18 -6.09
CA THR A 242 -9.82 0.86 -6.58
C THR A 242 -9.02 1.54 -5.48
N ASP A 243 -9.37 1.29 -4.22
CA ASP A 243 -8.83 2.01 -3.09
C ASP A 243 -7.60 1.33 -2.48
N MET A 244 -6.86 2.09 -1.73
CA MET A 244 -5.79 1.66 -0.84
C MET A 244 -6.18 1.97 0.61
N SER A 245 -5.82 1.10 1.53
CA SER A 245 -5.80 1.40 2.96
C SER A 245 -4.47 0.95 3.54
N LEU A 246 -3.82 1.82 4.30
CA LEU A 246 -2.52 1.52 4.89
C LEU A 246 -2.38 2.11 6.29
N ALA A 247 -1.42 1.57 7.04
CA ALA A 247 -0.81 2.22 8.20
C ALA A 247 0.69 2.28 8.00
N GLN A 248 1.28 3.43 8.29
CA GLN A 248 2.69 3.66 8.03
C GLN A 248 3.33 4.65 8.99
N THR A 249 4.66 4.63 8.98
CA THR A 249 5.52 5.73 9.39
C THR A 249 6.14 6.34 8.17
N TRP A 250 6.24 7.66 8.10
CA TRP A 250 7.04 8.31 7.07
C TRP A 250 7.76 9.54 7.59
N ILE A 251 8.92 9.78 6.99
CA ILE A 251 9.75 10.94 7.25
C ILE A 251 9.74 11.78 5.99
N ALA A 252 9.43 13.04 6.13
CA ALA A 252 9.38 13.99 5.01
C ALA A 252 10.28 15.20 5.25
N GLY A 253 10.87 15.69 4.17
CA GLY A 253 11.64 16.92 4.16
C GLY A 253 11.51 17.66 2.84
N GLY A 254 11.90 18.92 2.80
CA GLY A 254 11.68 19.80 1.64
C GLY A 254 10.28 20.39 1.62
N ALA A 255 9.96 21.10 0.55
CA ALA A 255 8.66 21.73 0.34
C ALA A 255 8.30 21.80 -1.15
N GLY A 256 7.00 21.77 -1.47
CA GLY A 256 6.52 21.84 -2.85
C GLY A 256 7.10 20.74 -3.72
N SER A 257 7.62 21.06 -4.90
CA SER A 257 8.23 20.11 -5.82
C SER A 257 9.49 19.41 -5.30
N GLU A 258 10.11 19.94 -4.25
CA GLU A 258 11.31 19.37 -3.63
C GLU A 258 10.99 18.47 -2.42
N THR A 259 9.73 18.17 -2.17
CA THR A 259 9.33 17.27 -1.10
C THR A 259 9.93 15.88 -1.34
N GLN A 260 10.62 15.36 -0.33
CA GLN A 260 11.25 14.05 -0.31
C GLN A 260 10.70 13.23 0.84
N THR A 261 10.43 11.95 0.62
CA THR A 261 9.94 11.03 1.67
C THR A 261 10.61 9.69 1.63
N ILE A 262 10.65 9.05 2.79
CA ILE A 262 10.77 7.59 2.95
C ILE A 262 9.62 7.10 3.81
N GLU A 263 9.02 5.99 3.41
CA GLU A 263 7.78 5.48 3.99
C GLU A 263 7.87 3.96 4.18
N SER A 264 7.33 3.46 5.27
CA SER A 264 7.19 2.02 5.50
C SER A 264 6.03 1.72 6.43
N GLY A 265 5.36 0.60 6.16
CA GLY A 265 4.22 0.15 6.92
C GLY A 265 3.63 -1.11 6.31
N TRP A 266 2.33 -1.26 6.49
CA TRP A 266 1.54 -2.27 5.80
C TRP A 266 0.44 -1.61 4.97
N GLN A 267 0.03 -2.25 3.88
CA GLN A 267 -1.02 -1.77 2.99
C GLN A 267 -1.91 -2.90 2.48
N VAL A 268 -3.17 -2.56 2.20
CA VAL A 268 -4.14 -3.37 1.45
C VAL A 268 -4.46 -2.66 0.15
N ARG A 269 -4.39 -3.37 -0.98
CA ARG A 269 -4.75 -2.88 -2.32
C ARG A 269 -5.43 -3.98 -3.11
N LYS A 270 -6.72 -4.15 -2.91
CA LYS A 270 -7.47 -5.25 -3.52
C LYS A 270 -7.38 -5.25 -5.07
N GLY A 271 -7.38 -4.09 -5.70
CA GLY A 271 -7.27 -3.96 -7.16
C GLY A 271 -5.89 -4.28 -7.75
N LEU A 272 -4.88 -4.52 -6.91
CA LEU A 272 -3.53 -4.94 -7.29
C LEU A 272 -3.18 -6.36 -6.80
N ASP A 273 -4.20 -7.20 -6.61
CA ASP A 273 -4.02 -8.54 -6.05
C ASP A 273 -3.35 -8.57 -4.67
N LEU A 274 -3.50 -7.48 -3.90
CA LEU A 274 -3.12 -7.38 -2.50
C LEU A 274 -4.38 -7.28 -1.62
N PRO A 275 -5.21 -8.36 -1.54
CA PRO A 275 -6.46 -8.36 -0.78
C PRO A 275 -6.23 -8.42 0.73
N TYR A 276 -4.99 -8.61 1.13
CA TYR A 276 -4.54 -8.70 2.51
C TYR A 276 -3.49 -7.63 2.80
N ALA A 277 -3.40 -7.22 4.08
CA ALA A 277 -2.34 -6.32 4.51
C ALA A 277 -0.97 -6.98 4.29
N VAL A 278 -0.05 -6.24 3.67
CA VAL A 278 1.31 -6.67 3.34
C VAL A 278 2.31 -5.58 3.64
N PRO A 279 3.57 -5.92 4.03
CA PRO A 279 4.59 -4.91 4.27
C PRO A 279 5.01 -4.23 2.97
N PHE A 280 5.35 -2.97 3.07
CA PHE A 280 5.87 -2.18 1.96
C PHE A 280 6.90 -1.16 2.40
N VAL A 281 7.68 -0.69 1.44
CA VAL A 281 8.46 0.55 1.47
C VAL A 281 8.09 1.41 0.27
N TYR A 282 8.18 2.72 0.42
CA TYR A 282 8.00 3.69 -0.65
C TYR A 282 8.95 4.88 -0.45
N TRP A 283 9.33 5.53 -1.53
CA TRP A 283 10.13 6.75 -1.50
C TRP A 283 9.74 7.70 -2.62
N THR A 284 10.01 8.97 -2.39
CA THR A 284 10.02 9.99 -3.45
C THR A 284 11.14 11.00 -3.22
N SER A 285 11.67 11.55 -4.30
CA SER A 285 12.66 12.63 -4.24
C SER A 285 12.14 13.99 -4.68
N ASN A 286 10.93 14.07 -5.22
CA ASN A 286 10.40 15.26 -5.86
C ASN A 286 8.87 15.31 -5.86
N ASN A 287 8.29 15.27 -4.68
CA ASN A 287 6.85 15.42 -4.47
C ASN A 287 6.02 14.42 -5.29
N TYR A 288 6.37 13.13 -5.20
CA TYR A 288 5.68 12.01 -5.87
C TYR A 288 5.69 12.05 -7.41
N ALA A 289 6.47 12.96 -8.00
CA ALA A 289 6.70 12.95 -9.45
C ALA A 289 7.63 11.81 -9.89
N SER A 290 8.48 11.33 -8.99
CA SER A 290 9.30 10.10 -9.14
C SER A 290 9.38 9.37 -7.80
N GLY A 291 9.69 8.10 -7.85
CA GLY A 291 9.72 7.18 -6.71
C GLY A 291 9.03 5.88 -7.07
N CYS A 292 9.07 4.90 -6.17
CA CYS A 292 8.37 3.63 -6.37
C CYS A 292 8.20 2.87 -5.05
N TYR A 293 7.39 1.83 -5.14
CA TYR A 293 7.26 0.83 -4.08
C TYR A 293 8.37 -0.21 -4.15
N ASN A 294 8.72 -0.73 -2.99
CA ASN A 294 9.49 -1.94 -2.81
C ASN A 294 10.76 -1.99 -3.68
N LEU A 295 10.88 -3.03 -4.49
CA LEU A 295 11.96 -3.23 -5.45
C LEU A 295 11.48 -3.00 -6.90
N ASP A 296 10.35 -2.32 -7.10
CA ASP A 296 9.79 -2.07 -8.44
C ASP A 296 10.72 -1.19 -9.29
N CYS A 297 11.55 -0.34 -8.70
CA CYS A 297 12.55 0.46 -9.41
C CYS A 297 13.84 0.59 -8.58
N ALA A 298 14.87 1.20 -9.15
CA ALA A 298 16.07 1.55 -8.41
C ALA A 298 15.75 2.55 -7.30
N GLY A 299 16.11 2.22 -6.08
CA GLY A 299 15.83 3.00 -4.86
C GLY A 299 16.23 2.21 -3.63
N PHE A 300 15.34 1.37 -3.11
CA PHE A 300 15.65 0.54 -1.95
C PHE A 300 16.64 -0.58 -2.29
N VAL A 301 17.64 -0.76 -1.46
CA VAL A 301 18.59 -1.89 -1.52
C VAL A 301 18.22 -2.86 -0.41
N GLN A 302 17.64 -4.00 -0.74
CA GLN A 302 17.34 -5.07 0.21
C GLN A 302 18.56 -5.96 0.43
N ILE A 303 18.83 -6.34 1.69
CA ILE A 303 19.99 -7.17 2.03
C ILE A 303 19.62 -8.51 2.69
N THR A 304 18.36 -8.72 3.02
CA THR A 304 17.90 -9.92 3.75
C THR A 304 16.86 -10.70 2.96
N ASN A 305 16.84 -12.01 3.14
CA ASN A 305 15.82 -12.93 2.64
C ASN A 305 14.67 -13.18 3.63
N GLN A 306 14.69 -12.52 4.79
CA GLN A 306 13.72 -12.74 5.88
C GLN A 306 12.46 -11.89 5.74
N ILE A 307 12.48 -10.84 4.93
CA ILE A 307 11.34 -9.95 4.68
C ILE A 307 10.99 -10.02 3.20
N VAL A 308 9.71 -10.24 2.93
CA VAL A 308 9.14 -10.23 1.58
C VAL A 308 8.18 -9.05 1.47
N PHE A 309 8.56 -8.04 0.69
CA PHE A 309 7.64 -6.96 0.40
C PHE A 309 6.49 -7.47 -0.48
N GLY A 310 5.25 -7.17 -0.08
CA GLY A 310 4.06 -7.71 -0.70
C GLY A 310 3.50 -8.96 -0.03
N ARG A 311 4.13 -9.45 1.08
CA ARG A 311 3.64 -10.58 1.86
C ARG A 311 4.05 -10.48 3.33
N PHE A 312 3.18 -10.88 4.26
CA PHE A 312 3.60 -11.35 5.58
C PHE A 312 3.84 -12.86 5.54
N ALA A 313 4.88 -13.34 6.22
CA ALA A 313 5.23 -14.76 6.30
C ALA A 313 4.06 -15.62 6.84
N GLU A 314 3.35 -15.09 7.83
CA GLU A 314 2.08 -15.63 8.30
C GLU A 314 1.04 -14.51 8.29
N GLN A 315 -0.21 -14.82 7.97
CA GLN A 315 -1.33 -13.85 8.02
C GLN A 315 -1.69 -13.59 9.50
N ARG A 316 -0.82 -12.83 10.17
CA ARG A 316 -0.99 -12.45 11.58
C ARG A 316 -1.66 -11.09 11.66
N TYR A 317 -2.97 -11.06 11.48
CA TYR A 317 -3.74 -9.84 11.68
C TYR A 317 -4.31 -9.79 13.09
N SER A 318 -4.43 -8.59 13.60
CA SER A 318 -5.15 -8.34 14.84
C SER A 318 -6.61 -8.74 14.72
N VAL A 319 -7.16 -9.25 15.80
CA VAL A 319 -8.56 -9.68 15.89
C VAL A 319 -9.29 -8.75 16.85
N LYS A 320 -10.47 -8.28 16.45
CA LYS A 320 -11.33 -7.43 17.30
C LYS A 320 -11.67 -8.17 18.59
N GLY A 321 -11.40 -7.52 19.73
CA GLY A 321 -11.56 -8.10 21.05
C GLY A 321 -10.53 -9.19 21.42
N GLY A 322 -9.69 -9.62 20.49
CA GLY A 322 -8.76 -10.75 20.62
C GLY A 322 -7.29 -10.37 20.59
N THR A 323 -6.49 -11.28 20.00
CA THR A 323 -5.04 -11.13 19.85
C THR A 323 -4.71 -9.92 18.99
N GLN A 324 -3.67 -9.19 19.39
CA GLN A 324 -3.16 -8.04 18.66
C GLN A 324 -1.78 -8.35 18.09
N SER A 325 -1.64 -8.13 16.80
CA SER A 325 -0.38 -8.28 16.07
C SER A 325 0.23 -6.91 15.77
N VAL A 326 1.55 -6.82 15.87
CA VAL A 326 2.29 -5.55 15.72
C VAL A 326 3.49 -5.77 14.81
N MET A 327 3.74 -4.83 13.92
CA MET A 327 4.96 -4.72 13.15
C MET A 327 5.80 -3.59 13.71
N GLN A 328 7.01 -3.89 14.14
CA GLN A 328 7.96 -2.89 14.60
C GLN A 328 8.74 -2.34 13.41
N ILE A 329 8.77 -1.01 13.26
CA ILE A 329 9.55 -0.31 12.25
C ILE A 329 10.57 0.59 12.94
N SER A 330 11.80 0.57 12.43
CA SER A 330 12.83 1.52 12.82
C SER A 330 13.59 2.00 11.58
N TRP A 331 13.60 3.31 11.37
CA TRP A 331 14.48 3.97 10.41
C TRP A 331 15.71 4.51 11.12
N ARG A 332 16.87 4.42 10.48
CA ARG A 332 18.10 5.03 10.97
C ARG A 332 18.93 5.57 9.82
N ARG A 333 19.25 6.85 9.88
CA ARG A 333 20.17 7.49 8.94
C ARG A 333 21.60 7.34 9.44
N LYS A 334 22.47 6.82 8.61
CA LYS A 334 23.90 6.77 8.94
C LYS A 334 24.52 8.14 8.78
N SER A 335 25.28 8.58 9.79
CA SER A 335 25.95 9.90 9.80
C SER A 335 27.09 9.97 8.79
N GLU A 336 27.73 8.83 8.48
CA GLU A 336 28.90 8.74 7.62
C GLU A 336 28.59 8.98 6.15
N ASN A 337 27.47 8.41 5.68
CA ASN A 337 27.13 8.42 4.25
C ASN A 337 25.72 8.93 3.94
N GLY A 338 24.89 9.16 4.95
CA GLY A 338 23.52 9.67 4.80
C GLY A 338 22.50 8.63 4.35
N ASN A 339 22.86 7.36 4.22
CA ASN A 339 21.93 6.29 3.84
C ASN A 339 20.89 6.06 4.93
N TRP A 340 19.63 5.82 4.51
CA TRP A 340 18.51 5.56 5.41
C TRP A 340 18.22 4.07 5.52
N TRP A 341 18.63 3.49 6.63
CA TRP A 341 18.45 2.08 6.95
C TRP A 341 17.10 1.80 7.57
N LEU A 342 16.47 0.70 7.11
CA LEU A 342 15.20 0.18 7.63
C LEU A 342 15.43 -1.12 8.39
N MET A 343 14.87 -1.17 9.59
CA MET A 343 14.72 -2.39 10.36
C MET A 343 13.24 -2.70 10.55
N ILE A 344 12.85 -3.96 10.34
CA ILE A 344 11.51 -4.48 10.63
C ILE A 344 11.66 -5.65 11.59
N ASN A 345 10.95 -5.60 12.72
CA ASN A 345 10.93 -6.65 13.73
C ASN A 345 12.33 -7.09 14.20
N GLY A 346 13.24 -6.15 14.34
CA GLY A 346 14.62 -6.42 14.77
C GLY A 346 15.59 -6.83 13.65
N VAL A 347 15.10 -7.05 12.43
CA VAL A 347 15.91 -7.44 11.28
C VAL A 347 16.22 -6.22 10.41
N TRP A 348 17.50 -5.97 10.12
CA TRP A 348 17.90 -5.00 9.12
C TRP A 348 17.50 -5.48 7.72
N VAL A 349 16.53 -4.78 7.13
CA VAL A 349 15.96 -5.16 5.82
C VAL A 349 16.82 -4.66 4.67
N GLY A 350 17.31 -3.42 4.78
CA GLY A 350 18.05 -2.75 3.74
C GLY A 350 18.06 -1.24 3.93
N TYR A 351 18.37 -0.50 2.87
CA TYR A 351 18.52 0.94 2.95
C TYR A 351 18.15 1.67 1.65
N TYR A 352 17.81 2.94 1.80
CA TYR A 352 17.77 3.90 0.70
C TYR A 352 19.12 4.62 0.61
N PRO A 353 19.85 4.53 -0.54
CA PRO A 353 21.07 5.29 -0.74
C PRO A 353 20.81 6.81 -0.70
N ALA A 354 21.71 7.55 -0.06
CA ALA A 354 21.63 9.02 -0.01
C ALA A 354 21.57 9.67 -1.40
N SER A 355 22.18 9.02 -2.40
CA SER A 355 22.25 9.51 -3.79
C SER A 355 20.88 9.69 -4.45
N ILE A 356 19.85 8.92 -4.07
CA ILE A 356 18.51 9.03 -4.67
C ILE A 356 17.82 10.36 -4.32
N PHE A 357 18.27 11.04 -3.27
CA PHE A 357 17.73 12.32 -2.80
C PHE A 357 18.48 13.54 -3.36
N SER A 358 19.50 13.33 -4.20
CA SER A 358 20.21 14.41 -4.93
C SER A 358 20.59 15.61 -4.07
N GLY A 359 21.06 15.37 -2.82
CA GLY A 359 21.46 16.44 -1.90
C GLY A 359 20.32 17.23 -1.26
N GLY A 360 19.07 16.78 -1.40
CA GLY A 360 17.88 17.40 -0.81
C GLY A 360 17.77 17.23 0.71
N ALA A 361 16.60 17.56 1.26
CA ALA A 361 16.38 17.62 2.71
C ALA A 361 16.67 16.30 3.43
N MET A 362 16.38 15.16 2.81
CA MET A 362 16.59 13.85 3.42
C MET A 362 18.05 13.51 3.71
N VAL A 363 19.01 14.23 3.09
CA VAL A 363 20.45 13.97 3.26
C VAL A 363 21.22 15.13 3.88
N LYS A 364 20.66 16.32 4.01
CA LYS A 364 21.28 17.45 4.70
C LYS A 364 21.31 17.21 6.21
N LYS A 365 22.46 17.45 6.84
CA LYS A 365 22.67 17.18 8.28
C LYS A 365 21.85 18.10 9.19
N ASP A 366 21.61 19.32 8.75
CA ASP A 366 20.90 20.38 9.47
C ASP A 366 19.41 20.49 9.08
N ALA A 367 18.95 19.63 8.18
CA ALA A 367 17.56 19.64 7.75
C ALA A 367 16.60 19.37 8.90
N LYS A 368 15.52 20.14 8.92
CA LYS A 368 14.37 19.85 9.77
C LYS A 368 13.41 18.97 8.98
N LEU A 369 13.19 17.77 9.50
CA LEU A 369 12.31 16.78 8.90
C LEU A 369 11.04 16.65 9.73
N THR A 370 9.95 16.24 9.10
CA THR A 370 8.67 15.98 9.75
C THR A 370 8.42 14.47 9.78
N ALA A 371 8.08 13.96 10.95
CA ALA A 371 7.64 12.58 11.11
C ALA A 371 6.11 12.53 11.07
N TYR A 372 5.60 11.53 10.38
CA TYR A 372 4.18 11.21 10.28
C TYR A 372 3.95 9.78 10.72
N PHE A 373 2.84 9.55 11.43
CA PHE A 373 2.44 8.24 11.93
C PHE A 373 0.94 8.07 11.75
N GLY A 374 0.48 6.96 11.22
CA GLY A 374 -0.94 6.63 11.19
C GLY A 374 -1.44 6.01 9.92
N GLY A 375 -2.72 6.22 9.66
CA GLY A 375 -3.45 5.63 8.55
C GLY A 375 -3.65 6.60 7.39
N GLU A 376 -3.68 6.03 6.20
CA GLU A 376 -3.97 6.71 4.96
C GLU A 376 -4.84 5.79 4.08
N ASN A 377 -5.90 6.33 3.53
CA ASN A 377 -6.71 5.69 2.50
C ASN A 377 -6.71 6.54 1.23
N THR A 378 -6.89 5.91 0.09
CA THR A 378 -7.09 6.60 -1.17
C THR A 378 -8.43 6.19 -1.78
N GLY A 379 -9.10 7.14 -2.42
CA GLY A 379 -10.38 6.91 -3.09
C GLY A 379 -11.06 8.23 -3.45
N ASN A 380 -12.02 8.22 -4.36
CA ASN A 380 -12.83 9.40 -4.67
C ASN A 380 -13.73 9.80 -3.48
N LEU A 381 -14.10 8.80 -2.70
CA LEU A 381 -14.89 8.93 -1.47
C LEU A 381 -14.17 8.12 -0.37
N PRO A 382 -14.39 8.43 0.90
CA PRO A 382 -13.83 7.65 2.02
C PRO A 382 -14.58 6.32 2.19
N THR A 383 -14.55 5.45 1.16
CA THR A 383 -15.34 4.21 1.09
C THR A 383 -14.69 3.04 1.80
N SER A 384 -13.38 3.07 2.00
CA SER A 384 -12.60 1.98 2.57
C SER A 384 -12.42 2.12 4.07
N GLU A 385 -12.39 0.99 4.79
CA GLU A 385 -12.00 0.97 6.20
C GLU A 385 -10.55 1.42 6.36
N MET A 386 -10.26 2.12 7.47
CA MET A 386 -8.92 2.48 7.89
C MET A 386 -8.58 1.79 9.21
N GLY A 387 -7.38 1.21 9.29
CA GLY A 387 -6.95 0.48 10.48
C GLY A 387 -7.80 -0.76 10.74
N SER A 388 -8.50 -0.81 11.87
CA SER A 388 -9.42 -1.90 12.22
C SER A 388 -10.82 -1.76 11.63
N GLY A 389 -11.12 -0.66 10.93
CA GLY A 389 -12.48 -0.27 10.56
C GLY A 389 -13.30 0.34 11.72
N ASN A 390 -12.73 0.50 12.92
CA ASN A 390 -13.40 1.14 14.04
C ASN A 390 -12.80 2.52 14.31
N PHE A 391 -13.61 3.42 14.85
CA PHE A 391 -13.13 4.73 15.31
C PHE A 391 -12.12 4.59 16.45
N ALA A 392 -11.17 5.52 16.50
CA ALA A 392 -10.10 5.56 17.49
C ALA A 392 -10.59 5.54 18.94
N SER A 393 -11.77 6.13 19.23
CA SER A 393 -12.39 6.17 20.55
C SER A 393 -12.74 4.79 21.13
N THR A 394 -12.81 3.75 20.29
CA THR A 394 -13.09 2.38 20.73
C THR A 394 -11.91 1.72 21.46
N GLY A 395 -10.70 2.29 21.36
CA GLY A 395 -9.53 1.93 22.15
C GLY A 395 -8.95 0.55 21.87
N TYR A 396 -8.16 0.06 22.84
CA TYR A 396 -7.39 -1.18 22.71
C TYR A 396 -8.24 -2.39 22.33
N LYS A 397 -7.70 -3.26 21.46
CA LYS A 397 -8.33 -4.44 20.84
C LYS A 397 -9.48 -4.14 19.87
N ASN A 398 -9.94 -2.90 19.76
CA ASN A 398 -11.01 -2.52 18.84
C ASN A 398 -10.53 -1.54 17.79
N ALA A 399 -9.82 -0.48 18.16
CA ALA A 399 -9.21 0.45 17.23
C ALA A 399 -7.77 0.04 16.88
N ALA A 400 -7.31 0.42 15.70
CA ALA A 400 -5.89 0.33 15.36
C ALA A 400 -5.09 1.36 16.17
N PHE A 401 -3.82 1.05 16.42
CA PHE A 401 -2.93 1.92 17.17
C PHE A 401 -1.50 1.92 16.60
N LEU A 402 -0.79 3.01 16.88
CA LEU A 402 0.66 3.03 16.86
C LEU A 402 1.18 3.30 18.27
N SER A 403 2.30 2.70 18.63
CA SER A 403 2.93 2.82 19.95
C SER A 403 4.45 2.86 19.87
N ASN A 404 5.14 3.17 20.97
CA ASN A 404 6.58 3.33 21.05
C ASN A 404 7.12 4.36 20.03
N LEU A 405 6.39 5.46 19.87
CA LEU A 405 6.74 6.52 18.92
C LEU A 405 7.94 7.29 19.45
N SER A 406 9.06 7.26 18.72
CA SER A 406 10.23 8.06 19.04
C SER A 406 11.02 8.44 17.79
N ALA A 407 11.73 9.56 17.84
CA ALA A 407 12.77 9.86 16.88
C ALA A 407 14.15 9.58 17.45
N LEU A 408 15.15 9.52 16.58
CA LEU A 408 16.56 9.45 16.93
C LEU A 408 17.25 10.73 16.48
N ASP A 409 18.11 11.24 17.33
CA ASP A 409 19.04 12.32 16.99
C ASP A 409 20.28 11.80 16.23
N ALA A 410 21.22 12.70 15.91
CA ALA A 410 22.44 12.35 15.20
C ALA A 410 23.36 11.40 15.96
N SER A 411 23.26 11.34 17.29
CA SER A 411 24.01 10.39 18.14
C SER A 411 23.34 9.01 18.20
N GLY A 412 22.11 8.87 17.67
CA GLY A 412 21.27 7.67 17.78
C GLY A 412 20.50 7.60 19.10
N SER A 413 20.50 8.67 19.91
CA SER A 413 19.72 8.74 21.14
C SER A 413 18.24 8.96 20.81
N ALA A 414 17.37 8.20 21.45
CA ALA A 414 15.93 8.32 21.25
C ALA A 414 15.37 9.54 22.03
N PHE A 415 14.46 10.24 21.42
CA PHE A 415 13.66 11.28 22.05
C PHE A 415 12.18 11.16 21.65
N ASP A 416 11.29 11.57 22.54
CA ASP A 416 9.86 11.54 22.30
C ASP A 416 9.47 12.56 21.23
N ILE A 417 8.65 12.11 20.30
CA ILE A 417 8.04 12.99 19.30
C ILE A 417 6.67 13.42 19.79
N SER A 418 6.51 14.71 20.04
CA SER A 418 5.19 15.32 20.16
C SER A 418 4.65 15.67 18.79
N GLY A 419 3.38 15.41 18.57
CA GLY A 419 2.71 15.69 17.31
C GLY A 419 1.27 16.14 17.49
N THR A 420 0.72 16.70 16.42
CA THR A 420 -0.68 17.10 16.34
C THR A 420 -1.48 16.08 15.55
N GLY A 421 -2.64 15.71 16.05
CA GLY A 421 -3.58 14.87 15.32
C GLY A 421 -4.13 15.61 14.10
N PHE A 422 -4.17 14.91 12.98
CA PHE A 422 -4.70 15.42 11.73
C PHE A 422 -5.63 14.40 11.09
N VAL A 423 -6.86 14.81 10.76
CA VAL A 423 -7.88 13.96 10.14
C VAL A 423 -8.53 14.73 8.99
N THR A 424 -8.55 14.16 7.80
CA THR A 424 -9.14 14.81 6.62
C THR A 424 -10.65 14.66 6.53
N ASN A 425 -11.20 13.60 7.08
CA ASN A 425 -12.65 13.32 7.08
C ASN A 425 -13.06 12.77 8.46
N SER A 426 -13.36 13.67 9.37
CA SER A 426 -13.66 13.34 10.78
C SER A 426 -14.97 12.57 10.99
N ASN A 427 -15.86 12.53 9.99
CA ASN A 427 -17.06 11.71 10.05
C ASN A 427 -16.78 10.24 9.73
N CYS A 428 -15.68 9.95 9.06
CA CYS A 428 -15.35 8.62 8.58
C CYS A 428 -14.13 8.01 9.27
N TYR A 429 -13.22 8.87 9.73
CA TYR A 429 -11.97 8.47 10.37
C TYR A 429 -11.69 9.34 11.59
N SER A 430 -10.87 8.84 12.49
CA SER A 430 -10.52 9.57 13.73
C SER A 430 -9.13 9.24 14.22
N VAL A 431 -8.58 10.14 15.01
CA VAL A 431 -7.37 9.97 15.83
C VAL A 431 -7.76 10.24 17.27
N ALA A 432 -7.25 9.48 18.21
CA ALA A 432 -7.48 9.69 19.63
C ALA A 432 -6.19 9.52 20.43
N LEU A 433 -5.93 10.50 21.29
CA LEU A 433 -4.88 10.54 22.30
C LEU A 433 -5.50 10.40 23.67
N GLY A 434 -4.73 9.97 24.68
CA GLY A 434 -5.18 9.98 26.08
C GLY A 434 -6.20 8.89 26.47
N ILE A 435 -6.49 7.92 25.57
CA ILE A 435 -7.24 6.71 25.91
C ILE A 435 -6.28 5.73 26.61
N SER A 436 -6.81 4.71 27.32
CA SER A 436 -5.98 3.69 27.96
C SER A 436 -4.95 3.09 27.01
N PRO A 437 -3.68 2.96 27.44
CA PRO A 437 -2.61 2.47 26.59
C PRO A 437 -2.83 1.00 26.16
N PRO A 438 -2.31 0.60 24.98
CA PRO A 438 -2.42 -0.78 24.50
C PRO A 438 -1.60 -1.78 25.35
N SER A 439 -0.62 -1.28 26.10
CA SER A 439 0.18 -2.05 27.08
C SER A 439 0.87 -1.10 28.07
N THR A 440 1.36 -1.64 29.17
CA THR A 440 2.16 -0.88 30.16
C THR A 440 3.51 -0.40 29.60
N THR A 441 3.97 -0.97 28.50
CA THR A 441 5.23 -0.63 27.82
C THR A 441 5.00 0.07 26.49
N ALA A 442 3.82 0.68 26.28
CA ALA A 442 3.43 1.27 25.00
C ALA A 442 4.22 2.53 24.63
N GLY A 443 4.91 3.17 25.56
CA GLY A 443 5.56 4.46 25.34
C GLY A 443 4.56 5.53 24.85
N SER A 444 4.97 6.42 23.99
CA SER A 444 4.07 7.33 23.30
C SER A 444 3.22 6.55 22.29
N TYR A 445 1.89 6.77 22.30
CA TYR A 445 0.94 6.03 21.48
C TYR A 445 -0.28 6.87 21.11
N PHE A 446 -1.01 6.40 20.11
CA PHE A 446 -2.33 6.90 19.76
C PHE A 446 -3.16 5.82 19.07
N TYR A 447 -4.47 6.00 19.03
CA TYR A 447 -5.40 5.20 18.26
C TYR A 447 -5.85 5.95 17.01
N PHE A 448 -6.14 5.20 15.94
CA PHE A 448 -6.61 5.76 14.68
C PHE A 448 -7.50 4.76 13.94
N GLY A 449 -8.25 5.26 12.96
CA GLY A 449 -9.06 4.46 12.05
C GLY A 449 -10.49 4.93 11.92
N GLY A 450 -11.27 4.10 11.26
CA GLY A 450 -12.69 4.30 11.07
C GLY A 450 -13.28 3.46 9.94
N PRO A 451 -14.63 3.37 9.87
CA PRO A 451 -15.35 2.44 8.99
C PRO A 451 -15.42 2.89 7.51
N GLY A 452 -15.01 4.11 7.21
CA GLY A 452 -15.29 4.67 5.89
C GLY A 452 -16.80 4.88 5.69
N THR A 453 -17.28 4.79 4.46
CA THR A 453 -18.71 4.98 4.14
C THR A 453 -19.61 3.79 4.50
N ALA A 454 -19.03 2.74 5.10
CA ALA A 454 -19.81 1.57 5.56
C ALA A 454 -20.83 1.94 6.65
N GLU A 455 -20.62 3.05 7.37
CA GLU A 455 -21.51 3.54 8.41
C GLU A 455 -22.39 4.71 7.93
N PRO A 456 -23.65 4.80 8.34
CA PRO A 456 -24.57 5.86 7.91
C PRO A 456 -24.09 7.28 8.20
N VAL A 457 -23.27 7.46 9.23
CA VAL A 457 -22.69 8.75 9.62
C VAL A 457 -21.67 9.26 8.61
N CYS A 458 -20.94 8.34 8.00
CA CYS A 458 -19.93 8.64 6.98
C CYS A 458 -20.53 9.02 5.63
N ALA A 459 -21.74 8.53 5.35
CA ALA A 459 -22.44 8.79 4.09
C ALA A 459 -23.02 10.21 3.99
N LYS A 460 -23.09 10.95 5.10
CA LYS A 460 -23.55 12.35 5.09
C LYS A 460 -22.36 13.24 4.77
N SER A 461 -22.34 13.84 3.59
CA SER A 461 -21.44 14.95 3.29
C SER A 461 -21.52 16.00 4.40
N PRO A 462 -20.39 16.59 4.83
CA PRO A 462 -20.46 17.72 5.75
C PRO A 462 -21.34 18.81 5.14
N PRO A 463 -22.15 19.51 5.93
CA PRO A 463 -22.92 20.63 5.43
C PRO A 463 -21.95 21.63 4.79
N SER A 464 -22.23 22.02 3.56
CA SER A 464 -21.54 23.11 2.89
C SER A 464 -21.68 24.38 3.75
N GLY A 465 -20.63 24.70 4.51
CA GLY A 465 -20.47 25.97 5.19
C GLY A 465 -19.72 26.96 4.32
#